data_d15a090b00edea05af36ce1e08e8beb3
#
_entry.id   d15a090b00edea05af36ce1e08e8beb3
#
_cell.length_a   1.000
_cell.length_b   1.000
_cell.length_c   1.000
_cell.angle_alpha   90.00
_cell.angle_beta   90.00
_cell.angle_gamma   90.00
#
_symmetry.space_group_name_H-M   'P 1'
#
loop_
_entity.id
_entity.type
_entity.pdbx_description
1 polymer ?
#
loop_
_entity_poly.entity_id
_entity_poly.type
_entity_poly.pdbx_seq_one_letter_code
_entity_poly.pdbx_strand_id
1 'polypeptide(L)'
;MNTFCSKKCRQEWYAKYWSQRDEWRDKNRKKILKAFQEGKMSNINTIPQVIANDILDRLDIPYLNEQPFVYYTVDNYLYEHNLIIEVMGDYWHVNPLIFSNKKLTEVQRKRIPKDKAKHKYLAKYYGIECLYLWEHDLEKNAYLCELLTEQYYFNDGKLPNYNSFNYHLEDGRLTLNDEIIYPMFLIDSNETKEAG
;
A
#
# COMPACT_ATOMS: atom_id res chain seq x y z
N MET A 1 -33.89 8.03 8.24
CA MET A 1 -32.89 9.11 8.11
C MET A 1 -32.82 9.85 9.43
N ASN A 2 -31.67 9.90 10.09
CA ASN A 2 -31.54 10.70 11.31
C ASN A 2 -31.39 12.18 10.93
N THR A 3 -32.43 12.96 11.17
CA THR A 3 -32.41 14.42 10.96
C THR A 3 -31.84 15.09 12.20
N PHE A 4 -30.73 15.79 12.06
CA PHE A 4 -30.10 16.55 13.14
C PHE A 4 -30.62 17.98 13.15
N CYS A 5 -30.92 18.51 14.33
CA CYS A 5 -31.45 19.87 14.51
C CYS A 5 -30.43 20.97 14.14
N SER A 6 -29.13 20.69 14.21
CA SER A 6 -28.05 21.62 13.84
C SER A 6 -26.75 20.91 13.48
N LYS A 7 -25.82 21.68 12.89
CA LYS A 7 -24.45 21.21 12.62
C LYS A 7 -23.72 20.81 13.91
N LYS A 8 -23.94 21.53 15.00
CA LYS A 8 -23.36 21.25 16.33
C LYS A 8 -23.92 19.94 16.90
N CYS A 9 -25.22 19.73 16.84
CA CYS A 9 -25.89 18.49 17.27
C CYS A 9 -25.37 17.27 16.50
N ARG A 10 -25.13 17.43 15.20
CA ARG A 10 -24.51 16.39 14.36
C ARG A 10 -23.07 16.10 14.76
N GLN A 11 -22.27 17.13 15.06
CA GLN A 11 -20.88 16.97 15.50
C GLN A 11 -20.78 16.29 16.87
N GLU A 12 -21.62 16.70 17.84
CA GLU A 12 -21.68 16.08 19.16
C GLU A 12 -22.14 14.62 19.09
N TRP A 13 -23.12 14.32 18.22
CA TRP A 13 -23.54 12.94 17.98
C TRP A 13 -22.43 12.11 17.38
N TYR A 14 -21.73 12.59 16.36
CA TYR A 14 -20.58 11.89 15.76
C TYR A 14 -19.46 11.70 16.78
N ALA A 15 -19.10 12.71 17.58
CA ALA A 15 -18.07 12.60 18.62
C ALA A 15 -18.43 11.53 19.66
N LYS A 16 -19.70 11.49 20.12
CA LYS A 16 -20.19 10.51 21.09
C LYS A 16 -20.18 9.08 20.55
N TYR A 17 -20.41 8.88 19.24
CA TYR A 17 -20.45 7.56 18.61
C TYR A 17 -19.14 7.13 17.97
N TRP A 18 -18.11 8.00 17.93
CA TRP A 18 -16.79 7.59 17.41
C TRP A 18 -16.11 6.53 18.27
N SER A 19 -16.23 6.60 19.60
CA SER A 19 -15.74 5.58 20.53
C SER A 19 -16.44 4.23 20.30
N GLN A 20 -17.76 4.24 20.14
CA GLN A 20 -18.52 3.03 19.79
C GLN A 20 -18.17 2.49 18.40
N ARG A 21 -17.73 3.36 17.50
CA ARG A 21 -17.30 2.97 16.15
C ARG A 21 -15.94 2.26 16.15
N ASP A 22 -15.05 2.58 17.07
CA ASP A 22 -13.77 1.88 17.24
C ASP A 22 -14.00 0.48 17.80
N GLU A 23 -14.85 0.30 18.80
CA GLU A 23 -15.29 -1.01 19.28
C GLU A 23 -15.98 -1.83 18.17
N TRP A 24 -16.83 -1.19 17.37
CA TRP A 24 -17.50 -1.85 16.24
C TRP A 24 -16.51 -2.22 15.15
N ARG A 25 -15.54 -1.37 14.83
CA ARG A 25 -14.45 -1.65 13.90
C ARG A 25 -13.60 -2.82 14.39
N ASP A 26 -13.21 -2.83 15.66
CA ASP A 26 -12.44 -3.91 16.28
C ASP A 26 -13.22 -5.23 16.28
N LYS A 27 -14.52 -5.18 16.59
CA LYS A 27 -15.39 -6.35 16.55
C LYS A 27 -15.52 -6.92 15.13
N ASN A 28 -15.76 -6.05 14.14
CA ASN A 28 -15.84 -6.47 12.73
C ASN A 28 -14.50 -6.98 12.22
N ARG A 29 -13.40 -6.35 12.59
CA ARG A 29 -12.06 -6.79 12.25
C ARG A 29 -11.76 -8.16 12.82
N LYS A 30 -12.03 -8.41 14.11
CA LYS A 30 -11.88 -9.74 14.73
C LYS A 30 -12.73 -10.79 14.00
N LYS A 31 -13.94 -10.41 13.56
CA LYS A 31 -14.82 -11.27 12.79
C LYS A 31 -14.23 -11.61 11.40
N ILE A 32 -13.67 -10.61 10.71
CA ILE A 32 -13.01 -10.79 9.42
C ILE A 32 -11.77 -11.66 9.58
N LEU A 33 -10.90 -11.36 10.55
CA LEU A 33 -9.71 -12.14 10.85
C LEU A 33 -10.05 -13.61 11.16
N LYS A 34 -11.10 -13.82 11.96
CA LYS A 34 -11.56 -15.18 12.25
C LYS A 34 -12.07 -15.89 10.98
N ALA A 35 -12.78 -15.18 10.10
CA ALA A 35 -13.24 -15.74 8.83
C ALA A 35 -12.07 -16.11 7.89
N PHE A 36 -10.99 -15.32 7.88
CA PHE A 36 -9.74 -15.65 7.18
C PHE A 36 -9.08 -16.90 7.76
N GLN A 37 -8.90 -16.95 9.08
CA GLN A 37 -8.29 -18.10 9.77
C GLN A 37 -9.10 -19.39 9.60
N GLU A 38 -10.43 -19.26 9.45
CA GLU A 38 -11.34 -20.39 9.21
C GLU A 38 -11.47 -20.77 7.73
N GLY A 39 -10.72 -20.12 6.82
CA GLY A 39 -10.79 -20.36 5.37
C GLY A 39 -12.14 -20.02 4.72
N LYS A 40 -12.98 -19.25 5.41
CA LYS A 40 -14.32 -18.87 4.95
C LYS A 40 -14.32 -17.66 4.00
N MET A 41 -13.22 -16.96 3.89
CA MET A 41 -13.03 -15.92 2.87
C MET A 41 -12.07 -16.49 1.83
N SER A 42 -12.52 -16.55 0.59
CA SER A 42 -11.63 -16.87 -0.53
C SER A 42 -10.60 -15.75 -0.63
N ASN A 43 -9.34 -16.07 -0.41
CA ASN A 43 -8.23 -15.24 -0.85
C ASN A 43 -8.28 -15.23 -2.38
N ILE A 44 -9.01 -14.29 -2.96
CA ILE A 44 -8.89 -14.02 -4.38
C ILE A 44 -7.61 -13.20 -4.51
N ASN A 45 -6.47 -13.88 -4.50
CA ASN A 45 -5.22 -13.25 -4.86
C ASN A 45 -5.36 -12.73 -6.29
N THR A 46 -5.16 -11.46 -6.48
CA THR A 46 -5.09 -10.87 -7.83
C THR A 46 -3.85 -11.43 -8.53
N ILE A 47 -3.82 -11.40 -9.87
CA ILE A 47 -2.65 -11.86 -10.63
C ILE A 47 -1.35 -11.20 -10.13
N PRO A 48 -1.28 -9.86 -9.93
CA PRO A 48 -0.07 -9.23 -9.37
C PRO A 48 0.31 -9.77 -8.00
N GLN A 49 -0.64 -10.07 -7.14
CA GLN A 49 -0.36 -10.62 -5.81
C GLN A 49 0.19 -12.06 -5.88
N VAL A 50 -0.31 -12.87 -6.82
CA VAL A 50 0.25 -14.20 -7.08
C VAL A 50 1.70 -14.09 -7.55
N ILE A 51 1.99 -13.17 -8.48
CA ILE A 51 3.37 -12.95 -8.96
C ILE A 51 4.29 -12.49 -7.82
N ALA A 52 3.83 -11.58 -6.95
CA ALA A 52 4.61 -11.13 -5.79
C ALA A 52 4.88 -12.28 -4.81
N ASN A 53 3.90 -13.13 -4.54
CA ASN A 53 4.07 -14.33 -3.72
C ASN A 53 5.06 -15.32 -4.35
N ASP A 54 4.95 -15.58 -5.67
CA ASP A 54 5.88 -16.46 -6.39
C ASP A 54 7.33 -15.93 -6.34
N ILE A 55 7.53 -14.60 -6.33
CA ILE A 55 8.84 -13.98 -6.13
C ILE A 55 9.38 -14.31 -4.74
N LEU A 56 8.58 -14.12 -3.71
CA LEU A 56 8.96 -14.42 -2.32
C LEU A 56 9.28 -15.90 -2.13
N ASP A 57 8.48 -16.79 -2.71
CA ASP A 57 8.69 -18.23 -2.67
C ASP A 57 10.01 -18.63 -3.38
N ARG A 58 10.33 -18.04 -4.54
CA ARG A 58 11.59 -18.32 -5.25
C ARG A 58 12.83 -17.83 -4.50
N LEU A 59 12.69 -16.72 -3.77
CA LEU A 59 13.77 -16.16 -2.95
C LEU A 59 13.88 -16.83 -1.57
N ASP A 60 13.01 -17.81 -1.26
CA ASP A 60 12.93 -18.48 0.04
C ASP A 60 12.74 -17.49 1.22
N ILE A 61 11.99 -16.40 0.95
CA ILE A 61 11.68 -15.35 1.93
C ILE A 61 10.36 -15.69 2.64
N PRO A 62 10.36 -15.91 3.96
CA PRO A 62 9.14 -16.23 4.68
C PRO A 62 8.24 -15.00 4.86
N TYR A 63 6.94 -15.18 4.61
CA TYR A 63 5.97 -14.09 4.67
C TYR A 63 4.59 -14.53 5.16
N LEU A 64 3.78 -13.56 5.56
CA LEU A 64 2.37 -13.72 5.87
C LEU A 64 1.55 -12.80 4.95
N ASN A 65 0.57 -13.37 4.26
CA ASN A 65 -0.37 -12.60 3.45
C ASN A 65 -1.43 -11.93 4.33
N GLU A 66 -1.92 -10.77 3.87
CA GLU A 66 -3.04 -10.05 4.49
C GLU A 66 -2.85 -9.83 6.00
N GLN A 67 -1.62 -9.54 6.41
CA GLN A 67 -1.30 -9.34 7.82
C GLN A 67 -1.93 -8.04 8.35
N PRO A 68 -2.75 -8.11 9.43
CA PRO A 68 -3.34 -6.92 10.03
C PRO A 68 -2.34 -6.17 10.92
N PHE A 69 -2.19 -4.89 10.64
CA PHE A 69 -1.65 -3.87 11.55
C PHE A 69 -2.83 -3.05 12.07
N VAL A 70 -2.81 -2.57 13.30
CA VAL A 70 -3.97 -2.02 14.03
C VAL A 70 -5.10 -1.38 13.17
N TYR A 71 -4.77 -0.52 12.21
CA TYR A 71 -5.76 0.16 11.35
C TYR A 71 -5.74 -0.30 9.90
N TYR A 72 -4.72 -1.05 9.49
CA TYR A 72 -4.48 -1.42 8.09
C TYR A 72 -4.16 -2.89 7.97
N THR A 73 -4.45 -3.47 6.82
CA THR A 73 -3.96 -4.78 6.40
C THR A 73 -2.89 -4.55 5.34
N VAL A 74 -1.81 -5.32 5.39
CA VAL A 74 -0.71 -5.27 4.43
C VAL A 74 -0.69 -6.53 3.59
N ASP A 75 -0.31 -6.42 2.32
CA ASP A 75 -0.40 -7.54 1.38
C ASP A 75 0.58 -8.67 1.75
N ASN A 76 1.86 -8.34 1.96
CA ASN A 76 2.88 -9.29 2.39
C ASN A 76 3.67 -8.72 3.58
N TYR A 77 3.69 -9.43 4.69
CA TYR A 77 4.50 -9.12 5.86
C TYR A 77 5.66 -10.11 6.00
N LEU A 78 6.88 -9.60 5.84
CA LEU A 78 8.12 -10.36 5.96
C LEU A 78 8.56 -10.33 7.43
N TYR A 79 8.09 -11.30 8.20
CA TYR A 79 8.10 -11.25 9.66
C TYR A 79 9.50 -11.37 10.27
N GLU A 80 10.48 -11.98 9.61
CA GLU A 80 11.83 -12.12 10.11
C GLU A 80 12.58 -10.79 10.24
N HIS A 81 12.35 -9.88 9.29
CA HIS A 81 12.98 -8.56 9.25
C HIS A 81 12.02 -7.41 9.57
N ASN A 82 10.75 -7.70 9.94
CA ASN A 82 9.71 -6.69 10.17
C ASN A 82 9.55 -5.74 8.97
N LEU A 83 9.44 -6.30 7.76
CA LEU A 83 9.31 -5.56 6.51
C LEU A 83 7.94 -5.78 5.87
N ILE A 84 7.55 -4.89 4.96
CA ILE A 84 6.25 -4.93 4.28
C ILE A 84 6.44 -4.72 2.78
N ILE A 85 5.81 -5.58 2.00
CA ILE A 85 5.61 -5.38 0.56
C ILE A 85 4.13 -5.14 0.31
N GLU A 86 3.81 -4.09 -0.45
CA GLU A 86 2.48 -3.72 -0.90
C GLU A 86 2.38 -3.89 -2.42
N VAL A 87 1.34 -4.57 -2.87
CA VAL A 87 1.05 -4.75 -4.29
C VAL A 87 0.09 -3.65 -4.76
N MET A 88 0.56 -2.79 -5.65
CA MET A 88 -0.14 -1.59 -6.08
C MET A 88 -0.83 -1.82 -7.42
N GLY A 89 -2.14 -2.04 -7.41
CA GLY A 89 -2.93 -2.08 -8.64
C GLY A 89 -2.93 -0.72 -9.34
N ASP A 90 -2.54 -0.68 -10.61
CA ASP A 90 -2.34 0.55 -11.40
C ASP A 90 -3.54 1.48 -11.39
N TYR A 91 -4.73 0.93 -11.58
CA TYR A 91 -5.96 1.72 -11.61
C TYR A 91 -6.32 2.25 -10.21
N TRP A 92 -6.24 1.39 -9.19
CA TRP A 92 -6.75 1.70 -7.86
C TRP A 92 -5.83 2.64 -7.08
N HIS A 93 -4.51 2.49 -7.25
CA HIS A 93 -3.49 3.28 -6.56
C HIS A 93 -2.93 4.40 -7.42
N VAL A 94 -3.51 4.60 -8.63
CA VAL A 94 -3.19 5.73 -9.52
C VAL A 94 -1.71 5.73 -9.92
N ASN A 95 -1.29 4.66 -10.63
CA ASN A 95 0.07 4.55 -11.14
C ASN A 95 0.47 5.84 -11.91
N PRO A 96 1.48 6.60 -11.43
CA PRO A 96 1.83 7.89 -12.03
C PRO A 96 2.32 7.79 -13.48
N LEU A 97 2.90 6.65 -13.90
CA LEU A 97 3.28 6.43 -15.30
C LEU A 97 2.07 6.38 -16.24
N ILE A 98 0.90 5.98 -15.71
CA ILE A 98 -0.33 5.80 -16.49
C ILE A 98 -1.27 7.00 -16.34
N PHE A 99 -1.30 7.62 -15.16
CA PHE A 99 -2.32 8.62 -14.77
C PHE A 99 -1.79 10.03 -14.61
N SER A 100 -0.49 10.32 -14.78
CA SER A 100 0.11 11.66 -14.59
C SER A 100 -0.64 12.78 -15.30
N ASN A 101 -1.13 12.53 -16.52
CA ASN A 101 -1.84 13.51 -17.34
C ASN A 101 -3.34 13.20 -17.55
N LYS A 102 -3.91 12.29 -16.73
CA LYS A 102 -5.31 11.88 -16.86
C LYS A 102 -6.18 12.50 -15.76
N LYS A 103 -7.41 12.84 -16.13
CA LYS A 103 -8.43 13.23 -15.13
C LYS A 103 -8.77 12.03 -14.26
N LEU A 104 -8.51 12.16 -12.97
CA LEU A 104 -8.79 11.11 -12.01
C LEU A 104 -10.29 11.00 -11.71
N THR A 105 -10.76 9.78 -11.52
CA THR A 105 -12.10 9.48 -11.02
C THR A 105 -12.25 9.90 -9.55
N GLU A 106 -13.49 10.00 -9.06
CA GLU A 106 -13.74 10.30 -7.65
C GLU A 106 -13.17 9.23 -6.71
N VAL A 107 -13.24 7.98 -7.12
CA VAL A 107 -12.70 6.83 -6.36
C VAL A 107 -11.19 6.94 -6.23
N GLN A 108 -10.48 7.22 -7.32
CA GLN A 108 -9.03 7.42 -7.35
C GLN A 108 -8.60 8.60 -6.47
N ARG A 109 -9.27 9.75 -6.59
CA ARG A 109 -9.00 10.92 -5.72
C ARG A 109 -9.18 10.62 -4.22
N LYS A 110 -10.14 9.77 -3.86
CA LYS A 110 -10.36 9.33 -2.48
C LYS A 110 -9.35 8.28 -2.01
N ARG A 111 -8.73 7.54 -2.93
CA ARG A 111 -7.76 6.49 -2.62
C ARG A 111 -6.40 7.08 -2.23
N ILE A 112 -5.90 8.04 -2.98
CA ILE A 112 -4.59 8.67 -2.76
C ILE A 112 -4.35 9.08 -1.28
N PRO A 113 -5.23 9.87 -0.61
CA PRO A 113 -5.01 10.23 0.79
C PRO A 113 -5.06 9.04 1.75
N LYS A 114 -5.77 7.96 1.40
CA LYS A 114 -5.79 6.74 2.23
C LYS A 114 -4.47 6.00 2.14
N ASP A 115 -3.91 5.86 0.96
CA ASP A 115 -2.61 5.22 0.74
C ASP A 115 -1.49 6.03 1.42
N LYS A 116 -1.51 7.37 1.29
CA LYS A 116 -0.61 8.28 2.00
C LYS A 116 -0.74 8.14 3.52
N ALA A 117 -1.96 8.02 4.06
CA ALA A 117 -2.19 7.83 5.48
C ALA A 117 -1.68 6.47 5.98
N LYS A 118 -1.86 5.38 5.19
CA LYS A 118 -1.32 4.05 5.47
C LYS A 118 0.20 4.09 5.54
N HIS A 119 0.86 4.65 4.51
CA HIS A 119 2.30 4.80 4.45
C HIS A 119 2.85 5.55 5.66
N LYS A 120 2.32 6.76 5.95
CA LYS A 120 2.73 7.57 7.11
C LYS A 120 2.51 6.84 8.44
N TYR A 121 1.45 6.08 8.57
CA TYR A 121 1.15 5.31 9.76
C TYR A 121 2.17 4.19 10.00
N LEU A 122 2.49 3.41 8.98
CA LEU A 122 3.46 2.32 9.06
C LEU A 122 4.86 2.84 9.37
N ALA A 123 5.31 3.89 8.67
CA ALA A 123 6.59 4.54 8.92
C ALA A 123 6.67 5.12 10.35
N LYS A 124 5.62 5.83 10.81
CA LYS A 124 5.63 6.50 12.12
C LYS A 124 5.59 5.54 13.30
N TYR A 125 4.72 4.53 13.25
CA TYR A 125 4.42 3.69 14.42
C TYR A 125 5.20 2.37 14.44
N TYR A 126 5.69 1.92 13.29
CA TYR A 126 6.43 0.67 13.14
C TYR A 126 7.83 0.84 12.60
N GLY A 127 8.18 2.04 12.13
CA GLY A 127 9.48 2.33 11.52
C GLY A 127 9.73 1.59 10.20
N ILE A 128 8.65 1.23 9.49
CA ILE A 128 8.73 0.43 8.27
C ILE A 128 8.56 1.34 7.05
N GLU A 129 9.58 1.36 6.19
CA GLU A 129 9.49 1.89 4.83
C GLU A 129 9.03 0.75 3.90
N CYS A 130 7.77 0.83 3.42
CA CYS A 130 7.21 -0.23 2.61
C CYS A 130 7.84 -0.29 1.22
N LEU A 131 8.10 -1.49 0.72
CA LEU A 131 8.36 -1.71 -0.70
C LEU A 131 7.03 -1.78 -1.45
N TYR A 132 6.88 -0.94 -2.49
CA TYR A 132 5.69 -0.93 -3.36
C TYR A 132 6.01 -1.57 -4.69
N LEU A 133 5.34 -2.69 -5.00
CA LEU A 133 5.46 -3.36 -6.28
C LEU A 133 4.20 -3.08 -7.11
N TRP A 134 4.38 -2.42 -8.26
CA TRP A 134 3.27 -2.04 -9.12
C TRP A 134 2.83 -3.19 -10.03
N GLU A 135 1.50 -3.29 -10.27
CA GLU A 135 0.88 -4.26 -11.17
C GLU A 135 1.59 -4.31 -12.51
N HIS A 136 1.86 -3.14 -13.13
CA HIS A 136 2.59 -3.05 -14.39
C HIS A 136 3.97 -3.68 -14.33
N ASP A 137 4.74 -3.43 -13.27
CA ASP A 137 6.09 -3.96 -13.14
C ASP A 137 6.08 -5.46 -12.82
N LEU A 138 5.16 -5.91 -11.97
CA LEU A 138 4.98 -7.33 -11.68
C LEU A 138 4.63 -8.13 -12.94
N GLU A 139 3.76 -7.58 -13.81
CA GLU A 139 3.34 -8.27 -15.03
C GLU A 139 4.35 -8.15 -16.20
N LYS A 140 5.10 -7.06 -16.27
CA LYS A 140 6.00 -6.76 -17.41
C LYS A 140 7.48 -6.88 -17.09
N ASN A 141 7.85 -6.65 -15.84
CA ASN A 141 9.22 -6.60 -15.34
C ASN A 141 9.39 -7.40 -14.04
N ALA A 142 8.83 -8.62 -13.96
CA ALA A 142 8.87 -9.43 -12.73
C ALA A 142 10.30 -9.61 -12.18
N TYR A 143 11.30 -9.69 -13.06
CA TYR A 143 12.71 -9.77 -12.67
C TYR A 143 13.20 -8.50 -11.96
N LEU A 144 12.75 -7.31 -12.37
CA LEU A 144 13.01 -6.06 -11.62
C LEU A 144 12.42 -6.13 -10.22
N CYS A 145 11.18 -6.59 -10.10
CA CYS A 145 10.51 -6.75 -8.81
C CYS A 145 11.23 -7.76 -7.92
N GLU A 146 11.75 -8.85 -8.49
CA GLU A 146 12.53 -9.85 -7.76
C GLU A 146 13.83 -9.25 -7.20
N LEU A 147 14.62 -8.53 -8.02
CA LEU A 147 15.83 -7.86 -7.57
C LEU A 147 15.57 -6.76 -6.50
N LEU A 148 14.48 -6.00 -6.66
CA LEU A 148 14.08 -5.02 -5.64
C LEU A 148 13.70 -5.69 -4.33
N THR A 149 12.96 -6.81 -4.39
CA THR A 149 12.56 -7.59 -3.22
C THR A 149 13.78 -8.18 -2.51
N GLU A 150 14.70 -8.77 -3.27
CA GLU A 150 15.95 -9.31 -2.74
C GLU A 150 16.78 -8.23 -2.03
N GLN A 151 17.02 -7.09 -2.69
CA GLN A 151 17.76 -5.97 -2.08
C GLN A 151 17.05 -5.41 -0.85
N TYR A 152 15.73 -5.25 -0.91
CA TYR A 152 14.94 -4.76 0.21
C TYR A 152 15.05 -5.69 1.43
N TYR A 153 14.94 -6.98 1.22
CA TYR A 153 15.02 -7.98 2.29
C TYR A 153 16.42 -8.04 2.93
N PHE A 154 17.47 -8.20 2.12
CA PHE A 154 18.83 -8.35 2.62
C PHE A 154 19.48 -7.07 3.15
N ASN A 155 18.88 -5.91 2.89
CA ASN A 155 19.34 -4.61 3.43
C ASN A 155 18.42 -4.07 4.54
N ASP A 156 17.65 -4.93 5.23
CA ASP A 156 16.74 -4.56 6.32
C ASP A 156 15.78 -3.41 5.93
N GLY A 157 15.19 -3.49 4.75
CA GLY A 157 14.25 -2.50 4.23
C GLY A 157 14.88 -1.21 3.70
N LYS A 158 16.21 -1.14 3.64
CA LYS A 158 16.92 0.06 3.15
C LYS A 158 17.23 -0.09 1.68
N LEU A 159 16.53 0.67 0.86
CA LEU A 159 16.84 0.83 -0.56
C LEU A 159 17.35 2.26 -0.78
N PRO A 160 18.65 2.46 -1.16
CA PRO A 160 19.20 3.80 -1.38
C PRO A 160 18.39 4.53 -2.45
N ASN A 161 17.94 5.75 -2.13
CA ASN A 161 17.14 6.58 -3.04
C ASN A 161 15.92 5.85 -3.63
N TYR A 162 15.33 4.92 -2.87
CA TYR A 162 14.18 4.16 -3.32
C TYR A 162 12.98 5.03 -3.57
N ASN A 163 12.41 4.80 -4.74
CA ASN A 163 11.08 5.22 -5.12
C ASN A 163 10.53 4.15 -6.06
N SER A 164 9.21 3.92 -6.09
CA SER A 164 8.58 2.87 -6.89
C SER A 164 8.96 2.85 -8.38
N PHE A 165 9.47 3.95 -8.92
CA PHE A 165 9.85 4.07 -10.33
C PHE A 165 11.29 4.55 -10.55
N ASN A 166 12.13 4.55 -9.51
CA ASN A 166 13.52 5.02 -9.60
C ASN A 166 14.47 4.01 -10.22
N TYR A 167 14.02 2.79 -10.44
CA TYR A 167 14.85 1.68 -10.91
C TYR A 167 14.43 1.20 -12.28
N HIS A 168 15.40 0.80 -13.07
CA HIS A 168 15.21 0.04 -14.29
C HIS A 168 16.30 -1.05 -14.39
N LEU A 169 16.20 -1.92 -15.37
CA LEU A 169 17.22 -2.92 -15.65
C LEU A 169 18.10 -2.45 -16.82
N GLU A 170 19.41 -2.42 -16.58
CA GLU A 170 20.43 -2.23 -17.60
C GLU A 170 21.38 -3.42 -17.53
N ASP A 171 21.45 -4.19 -18.62
CA ASP A 171 22.23 -5.44 -18.71
C ASP A 171 21.97 -6.42 -17.52
N GLY A 172 20.71 -6.52 -17.09
CA GLY A 172 20.28 -7.40 -16.01
C GLY A 172 20.66 -6.94 -14.59
N ARG A 173 21.11 -5.69 -14.45
CA ARG A 173 21.44 -5.07 -13.16
C ARG A 173 20.46 -3.94 -12.84
N LEU A 174 20.16 -3.76 -11.55
CA LEU A 174 19.40 -2.61 -11.09
C LEU A 174 20.21 -1.33 -11.27
N THR A 175 19.64 -0.39 -11.97
CA THR A 175 20.22 0.93 -12.21
C THR A 175 19.21 2.00 -11.79
N LEU A 176 19.70 3.10 -11.21
CA LEU A 176 18.85 4.23 -10.84
C LEU A 176 18.46 5.03 -12.09
N ASN A 177 17.21 5.47 -12.15
CA ASN A 177 16.79 6.45 -13.14
C ASN A 177 17.40 7.82 -12.85
N ASP A 178 17.70 8.59 -13.89
CA ASP A 178 18.18 9.98 -13.75
C ASP A 178 17.09 10.88 -13.14
N GLU A 179 15.82 10.59 -13.42
CA GLU A 179 14.66 11.31 -12.91
C GLU A 179 13.91 10.46 -11.87
N ILE A 180 13.64 11.06 -10.71
CA ILE A 180 12.85 10.42 -9.66
C ILE A 180 11.36 10.60 -9.96
N ILE A 181 10.62 9.50 -10.12
CA ILE A 181 9.19 9.48 -10.31
C ILE A 181 8.52 9.06 -9.00
N TYR A 182 7.86 10.02 -8.35
CA TYR A 182 7.19 9.75 -7.08
C TYR A 182 5.79 9.14 -7.29
N PRO A 183 5.40 8.13 -6.51
CA PRO A 183 4.02 7.68 -6.45
C PRO A 183 3.07 8.85 -6.11
N MET A 184 1.92 8.94 -6.77
CA MET A 184 0.98 10.06 -6.59
C MET A 184 0.56 10.28 -5.14
N PHE A 185 0.48 9.25 -4.32
CA PHE A 185 0.10 9.36 -2.92
C PHE A 185 1.21 9.93 -2.01
N LEU A 186 2.48 9.97 -2.46
CA LEU A 186 3.60 10.60 -1.75
C LEU A 186 3.75 12.08 -2.08
N ILE A 187 3.19 12.55 -3.19
CA ILE A 187 3.23 13.96 -3.60
C ILE A 187 2.32 14.78 -2.68
N ASP A 188 2.84 15.85 -2.09
CA ASP A 188 2.03 16.76 -1.30
C ASP A 188 1.14 17.63 -2.20
N SER A 189 -0.15 17.74 -1.84
CA SER A 189 -1.16 18.49 -2.60
C SER A 189 -0.84 20.00 -2.75
N ASN A 190 0.16 20.50 -2.04
CA ASN A 190 0.62 21.88 -2.13
C ASN A 190 1.65 22.09 -3.26
N GLU A 191 2.38 21.05 -3.69
CA GLU A 191 3.36 21.16 -4.78
C GLU A 191 2.72 21.17 -6.17
N THR A 192 1.49 20.67 -6.31
CA THR A 192 0.78 20.66 -7.60
C THR A 192 0.17 22.03 -8.01
N LYS A 193 0.29 23.06 -7.17
CA LYS A 193 -0.23 24.41 -7.46
C LYS A 193 0.78 25.34 -8.11
N GLU A 194 2.06 24.98 -8.18
CA GLU A 194 3.10 25.83 -8.79
C GLU A 194 3.50 25.41 -10.21
N ALA A 195 2.92 24.34 -10.76
CA ALA A 195 3.19 23.86 -12.12
C ALA A 195 2.00 24.06 -13.07
N GLY A 196 1.21 25.12 -12.88
CA GLY A 196 0.08 25.51 -13.75
C GLY A 196 0.25 26.86 -14.39
#